data_7c6f2f3504929de7a1a4060545794c4c
#
_entry.id   7c6f2f3504929de7a1a4060545794c4c
#
_cell.length_a   1.000
_cell.length_b   1.000
_cell.length_c   1.000
_cell.angle_alpha   90.00
_cell.angle_beta   90.00
_cell.angle_gamma   90.00
#
_symmetry.space_group_name_H-M   'P 1'
#
loop_
_entity.id
_entity.type
_entity.pdbx_description
1 polymer ?
#
loop_
_entity_poly.entity_id
_entity_poly.type
_entity_poly.pdbx_seq_one_letter_code
_entity_poly.pdbx_strand_id
1 'polypeptide(L)'
;MTLNELDLYFRSFLKIEDYLMDVSKNGIQIQNSSPNGKQIKKVCFAVDACAETAEKAVQAGADVLFVHHGLFWPEIGTITDSVYKRISPFIKNDIALYACHIPLDANNPYGNNYGIAFRLNLKNLKPFGEWRGMLCGVKGELEKPLTVEELVEVAHSHNKNEKPLCVLPFGKKIIKTVGIISGGGAGEDDIRQAVEQNLDAYITGEAEHSSYHYIKESGINFIAMGHYYSETVGVQLVAKKLSEETDIQTEFIDVPTNL
;
A
#
# COMPACT_ATOMS: atom_id res chain seq x y z
N MET A 1 -7.18 -11.26 -21.39
CA MET A 1 -8.20 -10.25 -20.98
C MET A 1 -7.90 -8.92 -21.64
N THR A 2 -8.92 -8.16 -22.01
CA THR A 2 -8.82 -6.74 -22.40
C THR A 2 -8.64 -5.86 -21.16
N LEU A 3 -8.37 -4.56 -21.35
CA LEU A 3 -8.21 -3.64 -20.21
C LEU A 3 -9.50 -3.52 -19.37
N ASN A 4 -10.66 -3.47 -20.02
CA ASN A 4 -11.93 -3.38 -19.30
C ASN A 4 -12.29 -4.69 -18.57
N GLU A 5 -11.93 -5.85 -19.11
CA GLU A 5 -12.07 -7.12 -18.41
C GLU A 5 -11.10 -7.21 -17.22
N LEU A 6 -9.89 -6.68 -17.34
CA LEU A 6 -8.92 -6.60 -16.24
C LEU A 6 -9.40 -5.65 -15.14
N ASP A 7 -10.02 -4.51 -15.48
CA ASP A 7 -10.65 -3.62 -14.49
C ASP A 7 -11.76 -4.33 -13.72
N LEU A 8 -12.65 -5.04 -14.41
CA LEU A 8 -13.69 -5.85 -13.75
C LEU A 8 -13.09 -6.93 -12.85
N TYR A 9 -12.01 -7.57 -13.28
CA TYR A 9 -11.30 -8.55 -12.47
C TYR A 9 -10.75 -7.92 -11.18
N PHE A 10 -10.04 -6.79 -11.26
CA PHE A 10 -9.52 -6.11 -10.08
C PHE A 10 -10.65 -5.63 -9.15
N ARG A 11 -11.72 -5.02 -9.69
CA ARG A 11 -12.88 -4.57 -8.90
C ARG A 11 -13.58 -5.72 -8.17
N SER A 12 -13.58 -6.93 -8.73
CA SER A 12 -14.26 -8.08 -8.13
C SER A 12 -13.75 -8.39 -6.71
N PHE A 13 -12.48 -8.15 -6.41
CA PHE A 13 -11.89 -8.43 -5.10
C PHE A 13 -11.32 -7.20 -4.38
N LEU A 14 -10.88 -6.15 -5.09
CA LEU A 14 -10.35 -4.93 -4.44
C LEU A 14 -11.45 -4.05 -3.84
N LYS A 15 -12.71 -4.22 -4.26
CA LYS A 15 -13.87 -3.51 -3.69
C LYS A 15 -13.74 -1.98 -3.75
N ILE A 16 -13.25 -1.46 -4.86
CA ILE A 16 -12.97 -0.01 -5.05
C ILE A 16 -14.20 0.85 -4.71
N GLU A 17 -15.39 0.37 -5.01
CA GLU A 17 -16.65 1.07 -4.77
C GLU A 17 -17.01 1.26 -3.29
N ASP A 18 -16.40 0.49 -2.39
CA ASP A 18 -16.63 0.62 -0.94
C ASP A 18 -15.85 1.79 -0.34
N TYR A 19 -14.94 2.43 -1.11
CA TYR A 19 -14.00 3.46 -0.64
C TYR A 19 -14.19 4.80 -1.37
N LEU A 20 -15.43 5.28 -1.46
CA LEU A 20 -15.79 6.49 -2.21
C LEU A 20 -15.20 7.79 -1.64
N MET A 21 -14.79 7.81 -0.39
CA MET A 21 -14.16 8.96 0.26
C MET A 21 -12.65 9.03 0.04
N ASP A 22 -12.07 8.02 -0.63
CA ASP A 22 -10.68 8.06 -1.07
C ASP A 22 -10.48 9.17 -2.11
N VAL A 23 -9.49 9.99 -1.90
CA VAL A 23 -9.16 11.11 -2.79
C VAL A 23 -8.46 10.68 -4.07
N SER A 24 -7.86 9.48 -4.07
CA SER A 24 -7.25 8.89 -5.27
C SER A 24 -8.31 8.53 -6.31
N LYS A 25 -7.97 8.66 -7.58
CA LYS A 25 -8.79 8.16 -8.68
C LYS A 25 -8.50 6.68 -8.90
N ASN A 26 -9.12 5.82 -8.07
CA ASN A 26 -8.95 4.36 -8.15
C ASN A 26 -9.54 3.79 -9.46
N GLY A 27 -8.85 2.79 -10.02
CA GLY A 27 -9.21 2.18 -11.29
C GLY A 27 -8.31 2.63 -12.45
N ILE A 28 -8.81 2.56 -13.68
CA ILE A 28 -8.08 2.99 -14.87
C ILE A 28 -7.88 4.50 -14.84
N GLN A 29 -6.63 4.93 -14.73
CA GLN A 29 -6.25 6.36 -14.79
C GLN A 29 -5.83 6.80 -16.19
N ILE A 30 -5.16 5.94 -16.93
CA ILE A 30 -4.82 6.15 -18.34
C ILE A 30 -5.19 4.86 -19.06
N GLN A 31 -6.06 4.96 -20.08
CA GLN A 31 -6.42 3.80 -20.88
C GLN A 31 -5.43 3.58 -22.03
N ASN A 32 -5.37 2.37 -22.57
CA ASN A 32 -4.73 2.09 -23.85
C ASN A 32 -5.65 2.51 -25.03
N SER A 33 -5.14 2.46 -26.26
CA SER A 33 -5.87 2.88 -27.47
C SER A 33 -7.10 2.01 -27.78
N SER A 34 -7.18 0.80 -27.24
CA SER A 34 -8.27 -0.15 -27.51
C SER A 34 -8.65 -0.96 -26.24
N PRO A 35 -9.33 -0.34 -25.26
CA PRO A 35 -9.60 -0.94 -23.96
C PRO A 35 -10.52 -2.17 -24.00
N ASN A 36 -11.29 -2.35 -25.08
CA ASN A 36 -12.14 -3.54 -25.31
C ASN A 36 -11.55 -4.50 -26.34
N GLY A 37 -10.44 -4.18 -26.99
CA GLY A 37 -9.91 -4.97 -28.12
C GLY A 37 -8.51 -5.52 -27.89
N LYS A 38 -7.60 -4.68 -27.38
CA LYS A 38 -6.20 -5.09 -27.13
C LYS A 38 -6.14 -6.08 -25.97
N GLN A 39 -5.53 -7.24 -26.23
CA GLN A 39 -5.30 -8.25 -25.19
C GLN A 39 -4.12 -7.85 -24.32
N ILE A 40 -4.32 -7.86 -23.00
CA ILE A 40 -3.29 -7.63 -22.00
C ILE A 40 -2.51 -8.93 -21.80
N LYS A 41 -1.21 -8.88 -22.01
CA LYS A 41 -0.28 -10.01 -21.87
C LYS A 41 0.65 -9.84 -20.68
N LYS A 42 0.98 -8.60 -20.33
CA LYS A 42 1.89 -8.29 -19.24
C LYS A 42 1.43 -7.08 -18.42
N VAL A 43 1.38 -7.27 -17.10
CA VAL A 43 1.10 -6.22 -16.12
C VAL A 43 2.34 -6.05 -15.24
N CYS A 44 2.89 -4.85 -15.21
CA CYS A 44 3.89 -4.46 -14.24
C CYS A 44 3.23 -3.85 -13.02
N PHE A 45 3.81 -4.05 -11.84
CA PHE A 45 3.32 -3.59 -10.56
C PHE A 45 4.38 -2.72 -9.88
N ALA A 46 3.99 -1.59 -9.32
CA ALA A 46 4.86 -0.71 -8.54
C ALA A 46 4.08 -0.05 -7.40
N VAL A 47 4.76 0.56 -6.43
CA VAL A 47 4.10 1.37 -5.40
C VAL A 47 3.64 2.69 -6.02
N ASP A 48 4.54 3.41 -6.68
CA ASP A 48 4.31 4.77 -7.15
C ASP A 48 4.25 4.87 -8.67
N ALA A 49 3.31 5.68 -9.18
CA ALA A 49 3.36 6.15 -10.56
C ALA A 49 4.28 7.39 -10.65
N CYS A 50 5.45 7.21 -11.24
CA CYS A 50 6.41 8.28 -11.50
C CYS A 50 7.05 8.12 -12.88
N ALA A 51 7.90 9.05 -13.29
CA ALA A 51 8.57 8.94 -14.59
C ALA A 51 9.44 7.68 -14.69
N GLU A 52 10.15 7.34 -13.61
CA GLU A 52 11.03 6.18 -13.58
C GLU A 52 10.25 4.85 -13.68
N THR A 53 9.15 4.70 -12.93
CA THR A 53 8.32 3.48 -13.02
C THR A 53 7.64 3.36 -14.37
N ALA A 54 7.21 4.48 -14.97
CA ALA A 54 6.68 4.51 -16.33
C ALA A 54 7.72 4.08 -17.38
N GLU A 55 8.94 4.59 -17.30
CA GLU A 55 10.03 4.21 -18.20
C GLU A 55 10.43 2.73 -18.04
N LYS A 56 10.52 2.23 -16.80
CA LYS A 56 10.77 0.81 -16.52
C LYS A 56 9.66 -0.10 -17.06
N ALA A 57 8.39 0.33 -16.95
CA ALA A 57 7.25 -0.40 -17.52
C ALA A 57 7.35 -0.48 -19.07
N VAL A 58 7.76 0.62 -19.73
CA VAL A 58 8.04 0.61 -21.17
C VAL A 58 9.15 -0.38 -21.52
N GLN A 59 10.27 -0.34 -20.80
CA GLN A 59 11.41 -1.24 -21.03
C GLN A 59 11.05 -2.71 -20.79
N ALA A 60 10.18 -2.97 -19.82
CA ALA A 60 9.66 -4.30 -19.53
C ALA A 60 8.64 -4.80 -20.56
N GLY A 61 8.17 -3.96 -21.48
CA GLY A 61 7.13 -4.30 -22.45
C GLY A 61 5.76 -4.52 -21.82
N ALA A 62 5.44 -3.75 -20.81
CA ALA A 62 4.15 -3.83 -20.11
C ALA A 62 3.00 -3.34 -20.99
N ASP A 63 1.83 -3.98 -20.89
CA ASP A 63 0.57 -3.46 -21.43
C ASP A 63 -0.15 -2.57 -20.40
N VAL A 64 0.09 -2.84 -19.10
CA VAL A 64 -0.49 -2.09 -17.98
C VAL A 64 0.56 -1.90 -16.89
N LEU A 65 0.61 -0.72 -16.27
CA LEU A 65 1.27 -0.50 -14.99
C LEU A 65 0.18 -0.37 -13.91
N PHE A 66 0.17 -1.30 -12.95
CA PHE A 66 -0.66 -1.23 -11.75
C PHE A 66 0.16 -0.59 -10.63
N VAL A 67 -0.41 0.40 -9.94
CA VAL A 67 0.25 1.11 -8.85
C VAL A 67 -0.66 1.28 -7.64
N HIS A 68 -0.05 1.50 -6.48
CA HIS A 68 -0.75 1.96 -5.29
C HIS A 68 -1.01 3.47 -5.38
N HIS A 69 0.01 4.28 -5.57
CA HIS A 69 -0.10 5.72 -5.75
C HIS A 69 -0.16 6.09 -7.23
N GLY A 70 -1.34 6.43 -7.71
CA GLY A 70 -1.55 6.88 -9.09
C GLY A 70 -1.09 8.32 -9.35
N LEU A 71 -1.25 8.76 -10.59
CA LEU A 71 -0.95 10.13 -11.01
C LEU A 71 -2.09 11.11 -10.74
N PHE A 72 -3.34 10.63 -10.67
CA PHE A 72 -4.52 11.48 -10.61
C PHE A 72 -5.15 11.48 -9.23
N TRP A 73 -5.04 12.64 -8.59
CA TRP A 73 -5.65 13.04 -7.36
C TRP A 73 -6.76 14.09 -7.65
N PRO A 74 -7.51 14.61 -6.67
CA PRO A 74 -8.66 15.47 -6.94
C PRO A 74 -8.38 16.64 -7.88
N GLU A 75 -7.21 17.26 -7.76
CA GLU A 75 -6.79 18.39 -8.58
C GLU A 75 -5.73 17.94 -9.58
N ILE A 76 -6.14 17.82 -10.84
CA ILE A 76 -5.23 17.61 -11.95
C ILE A 76 -4.94 18.97 -12.58
N GLY A 77 -3.70 19.42 -12.49
CA GLY A 77 -3.23 20.62 -13.17
C GLY A 77 -3.04 20.43 -14.67
N THR A 78 -2.36 21.36 -15.30
CA THR A 78 -2.01 21.27 -16.73
C THR A 78 -0.98 20.17 -16.97
N ILE A 79 -1.07 19.51 -18.15
CA ILE A 79 -0.12 18.46 -18.54
C ILE A 79 1.11 19.09 -19.19
N THR A 80 1.96 19.70 -18.38
CA THR A 80 3.22 20.32 -18.77
C THR A 80 4.38 19.83 -17.88
N ASP A 81 5.59 20.07 -18.28
CA ASP A 81 6.82 19.83 -17.50
C ASP A 81 6.91 18.44 -16.85
N SER A 82 6.91 18.37 -15.53
CA SER A 82 7.00 17.11 -14.78
C SER A 82 5.77 16.22 -14.98
N VAL A 83 4.58 16.79 -15.08
CA VAL A 83 3.34 16.04 -15.34
C VAL A 83 3.37 15.43 -16.74
N TYR A 84 3.83 16.17 -17.75
CA TYR A 84 4.02 15.66 -19.09
C TYR A 84 5.01 14.49 -19.14
N LYS A 85 6.14 14.61 -18.40
CA LYS A 85 7.14 13.53 -18.33
C LYS A 85 6.57 12.24 -17.72
N ARG A 86 5.69 12.34 -16.72
CA ARG A 86 5.04 11.18 -16.09
C ARG A 86 3.98 10.53 -16.98
N ILE A 87 3.22 11.31 -17.75
CA ILE A 87 2.09 10.83 -18.56
C ILE A 87 2.53 10.36 -19.94
N SER A 88 3.45 11.09 -20.59
CA SER A 88 3.79 10.84 -21.99
C SER A 88 4.30 9.42 -22.31
N PRO A 89 5.03 8.70 -21.43
CA PRO A 89 5.41 7.32 -21.69
C PRO A 89 4.23 6.38 -21.89
N PHE A 90 3.17 6.53 -21.10
CA PHE A 90 1.96 5.71 -21.22
C PHE A 90 1.29 5.89 -22.58
N ILE A 91 1.06 7.15 -22.96
CA ILE A 91 0.36 7.46 -24.22
C ILE A 91 1.19 7.06 -25.45
N LYS A 92 2.49 7.34 -25.44
CA LYS A 92 3.39 7.05 -26.58
C LYS A 92 3.59 5.56 -26.81
N ASN A 93 3.52 4.75 -25.77
CA ASN A 93 3.78 3.31 -25.84
C ASN A 93 2.51 2.47 -25.68
N ASP A 94 1.34 3.11 -25.68
CA ASP A 94 0.03 2.44 -25.55
C ASP A 94 -0.07 1.55 -24.30
N ILE A 95 0.45 2.02 -23.17
CA ILE A 95 0.43 1.35 -21.85
C ILE A 95 -0.69 1.98 -21.02
N ALA A 96 -1.52 1.17 -20.39
CA ALA A 96 -2.52 1.67 -19.45
C ALA A 96 -1.92 1.88 -18.05
N LEU A 97 -2.44 2.87 -17.30
CA LEU A 97 -2.15 3.06 -15.88
C LEU A 97 -3.40 2.71 -15.06
N TYR A 98 -3.22 1.83 -14.10
CA TYR A 98 -4.24 1.44 -13.12
C TYR A 98 -3.77 1.78 -11.72
N ALA A 99 -4.60 2.43 -10.91
CA ALA A 99 -4.26 2.79 -9.53
C ALA A 99 -5.25 2.20 -8.53
N CYS A 100 -4.76 1.80 -7.36
CA CYS A 100 -5.60 1.33 -6.26
C CYS A 100 -4.95 1.72 -4.92
N HIS A 101 -5.48 2.75 -4.26
CA HIS A 101 -4.96 3.35 -3.04
C HIS A 101 -5.62 2.71 -1.79
N ILE A 102 -6.47 3.42 -1.06
CA ILE A 102 -7.10 2.90 0.17
C ILE A 102 -7.79 1.53 -0.01
N PRO A 103 -8.47 1.24 -1.14
CA PRO A 103 -9.00 -0.10 -1.33
C PRO A 103 -7.94 -1.20 -1.26
N LEU A 104 -6.69 -0.92 -1.71
CA LEU A 104 -5.60 -1.86 -1.60
C LEU A 104 -5.07 -1.97 -0.17
N ASP A 105 -4.97 -0.85 0.59
CA ASP A 105 -4.56 -0.90 2.00
C ASP A 105 -5.46 -1.78 2.84
N ALA A 106 -6.76 -1.60 2.66
CA ALA A 106 -7.79 -2.25 3.46
C ALA A 106 -8.15 -3.66 2.99
N ASN A 107 -7.66 -4.11 1.83
CA ASN A 107 -8.08 -5.38 1.24
C ASN A 107 -7.66 -6.59 2.07
N ASN A 108 -8.60 -7.46 2.31
CA ASN A 108 -8.36 -8.78 2.90
C ASN A 108 -8.63 -9.86 1.82
N PRO A 109 -7.65 -10.71 1.44
CA PRO A 109 -6.31 -10.88 2.05
C PRO A 109 -5.16 -10.21 1.28
N TYR A 110 -5.42 -9.47 0.18
CA TYR A 110 -4.39 -9.04 -0.78
C TYR A 110 -3.84 -7.64 -0.53
N GLY A 111 -4.25 -6.98 0.54
CA GLY A 111 -3.88 -5.59 0.84
C GLY A 111 -2.59 -5.42 1.62
N ASN A 112 -2.11 -4.18 1.70
CA ASN A 112 -0.89 -3.83 2.43
C ASN A 112 -1.01 -4.22 3.91
N ASN A 113 -2.04 -3.76 4.59
CA ASN A 113 -2.19 -3.95 6.03
C ASN A 113 -2.41 -5.41 6.41
N TYR A 114 -3.30 -6.12 5.68
CA TYR A 114 -3.52 -7.54 5.93
C TYR A 114 -2.30 -8.38 5.55
N GLY A 115 -1.58 -8.02 4.48
CA GLY A 115 -0.34 -8.69 4.10
C GLY A 115 0.75 -8.55 5.16
N ILE A 116 0.91 -7.37 5.78
CA ILE A 116 1.82 -7.17 6.93
C ILE A 116 1.33 -8.00 8.12
N ALA A 117 0.03 -7.97 8.44
CA ALA A 117 -0.53 -8.75 9.54
C ALA A 117 -0.26 -10.26 9.40
N PHE A 118 -0.40 -10.80 8.19
CA PHE A 118 -0.08 -12.21 7.91
C PHE A 118 1.42 -12.51 8.06
N ARG A 119 2.30 -11.62 7.63
CA ARG A 119 3.75 -11.75 7.83
C ARG A 119 4.15 -11.76 9.30
N LEU A 120 3.43 -10.99 10.13
CA LEU A 120 3.60 -10.97 11.59
C LEU A 120 2.86 -12.13 12.30
N ASN A 121 2.20 -13.03 11.57
CA ASN A 121 1.37 -14.11 12.12
C ASN A 121 0.27 -13.65 13.09
N LEU A 122 -0.30 -12.45 12.86
CA LEU A 122 -1.41 -11.98 13.68
C LEU A 122 -2.65 -12.84 13.49
N LYS A 123 -3.36 -13.07 14.58
CA LYS A 123 -4.64 -13.80 14.67
C LYS A 123 -5.77 -12.84 15.03
N ASN A 124 -7.00 -13.31 14.95
CA ASN A 124 -8.19 -12.56 15.31
C ASN A 124 -8.26 -11.18 14.65
N LEU A 125 -7.91 -11.14 13.35
CA LEU A 125 -7.82 -9.92 12.57
C LEU A 125 -9.18 -9.21 12.48
N LYS A 126 -9.16 -7.89 12.70
CA LYS A 126 -10.34 -7.01 12.59
C LYS A 126 -9.95 -5.71 11.87
N PRO A 127 -10.84 -5.15 11.04
CA PRO A 127 -10.63 -3.81 10.47
C PRO A 127 -10.33 -2.79 11.59
N PHE A 128 -9.47 -1.84 11.29
CA PHE A 128 -8.97 -0.84 12.21
C PHE A 128 -8.57 0.44 11.46
N GLY A 129 -8.43 1.55 12.17
CA GLY A 129 -7.91 2.79 11.60
C GLY A 129 -8.94 3.46 10.68
N GLU A 130 -9.83 4.24 11.27
CA GLU A 130 -10.82 5.00 10.51
C GLU A 130 -10.19 6.27 9.91
N TRP A 131 -10.33 6.42 8.61
CA TRP A 131 -10.02 7.65 7.89
C TRP A 131 -11.18 8.03 6.98
N ARG A 132 -11.76 9.20 7.20
CA ARG A 132 -12.92 9.72 6.44
C ARG A 132 -14.12 8.75 6.39
N GLY A 133 -14.37 8.06 7.49
CA GLY A 133 -15.45 7.06 7.57
C GLY A 133 -15.13 5.70 6.97
N MET A 134 -13.91 5.49 6.47
CA MET A 134 -13.43 4.21 5.93
C MET A 134 -12.43 3.56 6.88
N LEU A 135 -12.52 2.25 7.08
CA LEU A 135 -11.53 1.50 7.83
C LEU A 135 -10.39 1.07 6.89
N CYS A 136 -9.22 1.66 7.07
CA CYS A 136 -8.08 1.51 6.15
C CYS A 136 -7.10 0.43 6.60
N GLY A 137 -6.94 0.23 7.91
CA GLY A 137 -5.96 -0.66 8.53
C GLY A 137 -6.54 -1.95 9.07
N VAL A 138 -5.72 -2.66 9.83
CA VAL A 138 -6.08 -3.90 10.50
C VAL A 138 -5.47 -3.95 11.89
N LYS A 139 -6.16 -4.58 12.85
CA LYS A 139 -5.59 -4.96 14.14
C LYS A 139 -5.75 -6.45 14.40
N GLY A 140 -4.85 -6.98 15.23
CA GLY A 140 -4.89 -8.40 15.59
C GLY A 140 -4.05 -8.70 16.81
N GLU A 141 -3.92 -9.98 17.10
CA GLU A 141 -3.21 -10.51 18.25
C GLU A 141 -2.02 -11.36 17.80
N LEU A 142 -0.86 -11.16 18.39
CA LEU A 142 0.29 -12.05 18.19
C LEU A 142 -0.04 -13.45 18.74
N GLU A 143 0.23 -14.49 17.97
CA GLU A 143 0.03 -15.87 18.41
C GLU A 143 0.83 -16.20 19.67
N LYS A 144 2.05 -15.64 19.76
CA LYS A 144 2.90 -15.66 20.96
C LYS A 144 3.27 -14.22 21.27
N PRO A 145 3.15 -13.78 22.53
CA PRO A 145 3.61 -12.46 22.93
C PRO A 145 5.09 -12.27 22.63
N LEU A 146 5.46 -11.10 22.12
CA LEU A 146 6.84 -10.73 21.76
C LEU A 146 7.29 -9.52 22.58
N THR A 147 8.59 -9.36 22.74
CA THR A 147 9.19 -8.08 23.15
C THR A 147 9.13 -7.09 21.99
N VAL A 148 9.41 -5.82 22.25
CA VAL A 148 9.47 -4.80 21.17
C VAL A 148 10.58 -5.16 20.19
N GLU A 149 11.74 -5.59 20.68
CA GLU A 149 12.90 -5.96 19.88
C GLU A 149 12.59 -7.15 18.97
N GLU A 150 11.95 -8.20 19.50
CA GLU A 150 11.52 -9.36 18.72
C GLU A 150 10.48 -8.97 17.64
N LEU A 151 9.52 -8.12 17.98
CA LEU A 151 8.53 -7.63 17.00
C LEU A 151 9.19 -6.81 15.87
N VAL A 152 10.14 -5.93 16.23
CA VAL A 152 10.93 -5.15 15.28
C VAL A 152 11.75 -6.05 14.37
N GLU A 153 12.38 -7.09 14.91
CA GLU A 153 13.15 -8.05 14.13
C GLU A 153 12.28 -8.81 13.12
N VAL A 154 11.10 -9.27 13.54
CA VAL A 154 10.13 -9.91 12.64
C VAL A 154 9.64 -8.92 11.57
N ALA A 155 9.25 -7.72 11.95
CA ALA A 155 8.82 -6.69 11.01
C ALA A 155 9.92 -6.34 10.00
N HIS A 156 11.17 -6.19 10.45
CA HIS A 156 12.32 -5.87 9.61
C HIS A 156 12.69 -7.01 8.67
N SER A 157 12.61 -8.28 9.11
CA SER A 157 12.93 -9.45 8.27
C SER A 157 12.04 -9.56 7.01
N HIS A 158 10.84 -9.03 7.08
CA HIS A 158 9.88 -8.99 5.98
C HIS A 158 9.93 -7.70 5.16
N ASN A 159 10.68 -6.71 5.63
CA ASN A 159 10.84 -5.42 5.01
C ASN A 159 12.29 -5.30 4.51
N LYS A 160 12.51 -5.31 3.21
CA LYS A 160 13.85 -5.19 2.60
C LYS A 160 14.47 -3.79 2.74
N ASN A 161 13.95 -2.97 3.66
CA ASN A 161 14.52 -1.67 3.95
C ASN A 161 15.92 -1.84 4.56
N GLU A 162 16.93 -1.23 3.94
CA GLU A 162 18.30 -1.21 4.47
C GLU A 162 18.46 -0.25 5.65
N LYS A 163 17.49 0.66 5.85
CA LYS A 163 17.50 1.60 6.96
C LYS A 163 16.88 0.97 8.21
N PRO A 164 17.40 1.32 9.40
CA PRO A 164 16.74 0.97 10.65
C PRO A 164 15.33 1.53 10.70
N LEU A 165 14.39 0.75 11.23
CA LEU A 165 13.04 1.22 11.48
C LEU A 165 13.07 2.31 12.56
N CYS A 166 12.15 3.28 12.49
CA CYS A 166 11.94 4.21 13.59
C CYS A 166 11.13 3.49 14.68
N VAL A 167 11.73 3.29 15.84
CA VAL A 167 11.12 2.58 16.97
C VAL A 167 11.04 3.48 18.18
N LEU A 168 9.83 3.67 18.71
CA LEU A 168 9.55 4.45 19.92
C LEU A 168 8.92 3.53 20.97
N PRO A 169 9.73 2.89 21.84
CA PRO A 169 9.28 1.83 22.73
C PRO A 169 8.78 2.39 24.08
N PHE A 170 7.71 3.18 24.06
CA PHE A 170 7.19 3.85 25.26
C PHE A 170 6.08 3.06 25.97
N GLY A 171 5.64 1.94 25.38
CA GLY A 171 4.56 1.11 25.90
C GLY A 171 5.01 -0.06 26.74
N LYS A 172 4.20 -1.11 26.76
CA LYS A 172 4.47 -2.35 27.49
C LYS A 172 5.70 -3.07 26.91
N LYS A 173 6.46 -3.73 27.77
CA LYS A 173 7.62 -4.54 27.33
C LYS A 173 7.21 -5.78 26.54
N ILE A 174 6.05 -6.33 26.82
CA ILE A 174 5.50 -7.51 26.16
C ILE A 174 4.27 -7.09 25.36
N ILE A 175 4.33 -7.35 24.06
CA ILE A 175 3.30 -6.99 23.08
C ILE A 175 2.45 -8.23 22.79
N LYS A 176 1.13 -8.05 22.82
CA LYS A 176 0.13 -9.06 22.46
C LYS A 176 -0.77 -8.58 21.31
N THR A 177 -1.09 -7.29 21.32
CA THR A 177 -2.02 -6.68 20.35
C THR A 177 -1.33 -5.64 19.52
N VAL A 178 -1.59 -5.66 18.20
CA VAL A 178 -0.95 -4.79 17.23
C VAL A 178 -2.00 -4.18 16.30
N GLY A 179 -1.91 -2.87 16.07
CA GLY A 179 -2.62 -2.16 15.01
C GLY A 179 -1.68 -1.81 13.88
N ILE A 180 -2.14 -1.85 12.63
CA ILE A 180 -1.34 -1.60 11.44
C ILE A 180 -2.08 -0.66 10.50
N ILE A 181 -1.43 0.42 10.09
CA ILE A 181 -1.79 1.27 8.96
C ILE A 181 -0.51 1.54 8.16
N SER A 182 -0.41 1.00 6.95
CA SER A 182 0.71 1.22 6.03
C SER A 182 0.83 2.68 5.61
N GLY A 183 1.95 3.07 5.03
CA GLY A 183 2.15 4.41 4.49
C GLY A 183 2.11 5.53 5.53
N GLY A 184 1.30 6.54 5.30
CA GLY A 184 1.26 7.81 6.05
C GLY A 184 0.43 7.81 7.34
N GLY A 185 0.20 6.69 8.00
CA GLY A 185 -0.61 6.60 9.22
C GLY A 185 0.08 7.12 10.50
N ALA A 186 0.88 8.19 10.43
CA ALA A 186 1.65 8.71 11.56
C ALA A 186 0.99 9.91 12.27
N GLY A 187 -0.18 10.33 11.82
CA GLY A 187 -0.94 11.41 12.43
C GLY A 187 -1.42 11.07 13.84
N GLU A 188 -1.57 12.11 14.69
CA GLU A 188 -2.06 11.91 16.06
C GLU A 188 -3.42 11.21 16.10
N ASP A 189 -4.30 11.51 15.12
CA ASP A 189 -5.63 10.89 15.05
C ASP A 189 -5.57 9.38 14.79
N ASP A 190 -4.60 8.91 13.98
CA ASP A 190 -4.40 7.50 13.71
C ASP A 190 -3.87 6.77 14.95
N ILE A 191 -2.86 7.36 15.60
CA ILE A 191 -2.25 6.81 16.81
C ILE A 191 -3.25 6.79 17.96
N ARG A 192 -4.09 7.82 18.10
CA ARG A 192 -5.14 7.90 19.11
C ARG A 192 -6.08 6.71 19.05
N GLN A 193 -6.47 6.28 17.87
CA GLN A 193 -7.33 5.11 17.71
C GLN A 193 -6.67 3.83 18.25
N ALA A 194 -5.35 3.68 18.12
CA ALA A 194 -4.62 2.55 18.70
C ALA A 194 -4.60 2.64 20.25
N VAL A 195 -4.38 3.83 20.79
CA VAL A 195 -4.39 4.10 22.24
C VAL A 195 -5.78 3.84 22.85
N GLU A 196 -6.84 4.39 22.26
CA GLU A 196 -8.23 4.22 22.75
C GLU A 196 -8.69 2.77 22.72
N GLN A 197 -8.16 1.98 21.77
CA GLN A 197 -8.44 0.54 21.68
C GLN A 197 -7.49 -0.31 22.53
N ASN A 198 -6.61 0.31 23.35
CA ASN A 198 -5.66 -0.33 24.26
C ASN A 198 -4.72 -1.32 23.55
N LEU A 199 -4.28 -0.99 22.33
CA LEU A 199 -3.30 -1.79 21.62
C LEU A 199 -1.91 -1.63 22.26
N ASP A 200 -1.13 -2.72 22.28
CA ASP A 200 0.22 -2.72 22.86
C ASP A 200 1.26 -2.10 21.91
N ALA A 201 1.02 -2.21 20.61
CA ALA A 201 1.88 -1.61 19.58
C ALA A 201 1.05 -1.10 18.39
N TYR A 202 1.58 -0.06 17.75
CA TYR A 202 1.08 0.48 16.50
C TYR A 202 2.20 0.51 15.46
N ILE A 203 1.93 -0.05 14.28
CA ILE A 203 2.87 -0.15 13.16
C ILE A 203 2.34 0.69 11.99
N THR A 204 3.21 1.52 11.41
CA THR A 204 2.89 2.34 10.23
C THR A 204 4.11 2.47 9.31
N GLY A 205 4.01 3.24 8.22
CA GLY A 205 5.16 3.50 7.33
C GLY A 205 6.01 4.68 7.79
N GLU A 206 5.40 5.77 8.21
CA GLU A 206 6.09 7.02 8.54
C GLU A 206 6.19 7.29 10.04
N ALA A 207 7.09 8.21 10.42
CA ALA A 207 7.16 8.77 11.76
C ALA A 207 7.19 10.30 11.66
N GLU A 208 6.25 10.96 12.31
CA GLU A 208 6.14 12.42 12.34
C GLU A 208 6.66 13.00 13.66
N HIS A 209 7.45 14.08 13.56
CA HIS A 209 7.94 14.78 14.75
C HIS A 209 6.80 15.30 15.64
N SER A 210 5.71 15.77 15.03
CA SER A 210 4.51 16.29 15.71
C SER A 210 3.87 15.26 16.65
N SER A 211 3.89 13.98 16.30
CA SER A 211 3.27 12.90 17.06
C SER A 211 4.16 12.33 18.20
N TYR A 212 5.44 12.69 18.25
CA TYR A 212 6.40 12.10 19.20
C TYR A 212 5.98 12.20 20.65
N HIS A 213 5.57 13.39 21.10
CA HIS A 213 5.19 13.59 22.50
C HIS A 213 3.89 12.86 22.84
N TYR A 214 2.92 12.87 21.92
CA TYR A 214 1.69 12.12 22.09
C TYR A 214 1.94 10.61 22.25
N ILE A 215 2.78 10.02 21.40
CA ILE A 215 3.17 8.59 21.49
C ILE A 215 3.81 8.30 22.84
N LYS A 216 4.76 9.15 23.28
CA LYS A 216 5.47 9.00 24.54
C LYS A 216 4.56 9.09 25.76
N GLU A 217 3.70 10.10 25.80
CA GLU A 217 2.79 10.37 26.92
C GLU A 217 1.64 9.37 27.00
N SER A 218 1.18 8.86 25.87
CA SER A 218 0.17 7.79 25.79
C SER A 218 0.73 6.42 26.16
N GLY A 219 2.04 6.25 26.18
CA GLY A 219 2.67 4.99 26.57
C GLY A 219 2.37 3.83 25.61
N ILE A 220 2.35 4.08 24.30
CA ILE A 220 2.21 3.06 23.27
C ILE A 220 3.55 2.77 22.61
N ASN A 221 3.77 1.53 22.17
CA ASN A 221 4.91 1.21 21.31
C ASN A 221 4.58 1.57 19.87
N PHE A 222 5.47 2.30 19.21
CA PHE A 222 5.29 2.77 17.83
C PHE A 222 6.46 2.30 16.96
N ILE A 223 6.14 1.78 15.76
CA ILE A 223 7.12 1.27 14.81
C ILE A 223 6.78 1.82 13.41
N ALA A 224 7.69 2.59 12.82
CA ALA A 224 7.58 3.02 11.43
C ALA A 224 8.51 2.19 10.54
N MET A 225 7.94 1.54 9.51
CA MET A 225 8.61 0.57 8.65
C MET A 225 9.18 1.17 7.35
N GLY A 226 8.95 2.46 7.09
CA GLY A 226 9.13 3.13 5.80
C GLY A 226 7.84 3.11 4.97
N HIS A 227 7.44 4.27 4.45
CA HIS A 227 6.21 4.43 3.66
C HIS A 227 6.21 3.45 2.49
N TYR A 228 7.19 3.60 1.60
CA TYR A 228 7.35 2.76 0.42
C TYR A 228 7.34 1.26 0.76
N TYR A 229 8.14 0.86 1.75
CA TYR A 229 8.31 -0.56 2.07
C TYR A 229 7.07 -1.20 2.66
N SER A 230 6.29 -0.46 3.47
CA SER A 230 5.02 -0.95 4.01
C SER A 230 3.96 -1.16 2.94
N GLU A 231 4.11 -0.56 1.76
CA GLU A 231 3.15 -0.61 0.66
C GLU A 231 3.58 -1.48 -0.53
N THR A 232 4.79 -2.04 -0.49
CA THR A 232 5.22 -3.04 -1.48
C THR A 232 4.44 -4.35 -1.38
N VAL A 233 3.81 -4.60 -0.25
CA VAL A 233 3.17 -5.87 0.07
C VAL A 233 1.93 -6.11 -0.77
N GLY A 234 1.00 -5.15 -0.79
CA GLY A 234 -0.27 -5.27 -1.49
C GLY A 234 -0.11 -5.41 -3.00
N VAL A 235 0.71 -4.57 -3.61
CA VAL A 235 0.95 -4.64 -5.07
C VAL A 235 1.55 -5.98 -5.48
N GLN A 236 2.43 -6.57 -4.66
CA GLN A 236 3.01 -7.90 -4.93
C GLN A 236 2.00 -9.03 -4.70
N LEU A 237 1.10 -8.91 -3.73
CA LEU A 237 0.03 -9.89 -3.50
C LEU A 237 -0.99 -9.88 -4.65
N VAL A 238 -1.34 -8.71 -5.17
CA VAL A 238 -2.20 -8.58 -6.36
C VAL A 238 -1.51 -9.15 -7.60
N ALA A 239 -0.21 -8.87 -7.80
CA ALA A 239 0.57 -9.43 -8.89
C ALA A 239 0.57 -10.97 -8.85
N LYS A 240 0.83 -11.54 -7.67
CA LYS A 240 0.80 -12.98 -7.44
C LYS A 240 -0.57 -13.57 -7.78
N LYS A 241 -1.65 -12.99 -7.24
CA LYS A 241 -3.01 -13.44 -7.53
C LYS A 241 -3.30 -13.45 -9.03
N LEU A 242 -2.97 -12.37 -9.74
CA LEU A 242 -3.19 -12.26 -11.18
C LEU A 242 -2.45 -13.36 -11.94
N SER A 243 -1.19 -13.61 -11.62
CA SER A 243 -0.38 -14.64 -12.28
C SER A 243 -0.80 -16.07 -11.98
N GLU A 244 -1.40 -16.31 -10.80
CA GLU A 244 -1.91 -17.63 -10.41
C GLU A 244 -3.27 -17.95 -11.04
N GLU A 245 -4.08 -16.95 -11.36
CA GLU A 245 -5.44 -17.11 -11.86
C GLU A 245 -5.58 -16.88 -13.37
N THR A 246 -4.51 -16.41 -14.04
CA THR A 246 -4.54 -16.04 -15.46
C THR A 246 -3.20 -16.35 -16.16
N ASP A 247 -3.21 -16.30 -17.51
CA ASP A 247 -2.00 -16.42 -18.32
C ASP A 247 -1.23 -15.07 -18.47
N ILE A 248 -1.60 -14.03 -17.71
CA ILE A 248 -0.97 -12.72 -17.77
C ILE A 248 0.37 -12.75 -17.00
N GLN A 249 1.44 -12.33 -17.67
CA GLN A 249 2.74 -12.19 -17.03
C GLN A 249 2.72 -11.00 -16.06
N THR A 250 3.35 -11.18 -14.91
CA THR A 250 3.47 -10.12 -13.89
C THR A 250 4.92 -9.85 -13.54
N GLU A 251 5.26 -8.59 -13.29
CA GLU A 251 6.58 -8.16 -12.86
C GLU A 251 6.47 -7.02 -11.85
N PHE A 252 7.20 -7.10 -10.73
CA PHE A 252 7.28 -6.00 -9.78
C PHE A 252 8.44 -5.07 -10.14
N ILE A 253 8.14 -3.79 -10.32
CA ILE A 253 9.12 -2.73 -10.58
C ILE A 253 9.45 -2.06 -9.24
N ASP A 254 10.65 -2.35 -8.73
CA ASP A 254 11.14 -1.80 -7.48
C ASP A 254 11.84 -0.45 -7.71
N VAL A 255 11.28 0.61 -7.09
CA VAL A 255 11.84 1.98 -7.13
C VAL A 255 11.72 2.58 -5.71
N PRO A 256 12.59 2.16 -4.79
CA PRO A 256 12.50 2.56 -3.39
C PRO A 256 12.80 4.04 -3.20
N THR A 257 11.94 4.73 -2.44
CA THR A 257 12.13 6.12 -2.04
C THR A 257 13.02 6.25 -0.81
N ASN A 258 13.17 5.21 -0.03
CA ASN A 258 13.85 5.19 1.28
C ASN A 258 13.23 6.15 2.32
N LEU A 259 11.94 6.45 2.19
CA LEU A 259 11.13 7.22 3.14
C LEU A 259 10.20 6.31 3.93
#